data_749832ffdae6226da885a80b4f3f6714
#
_entry.id   749832ffdae6226da885a80b4f3f6714
#
_cell.length_a   1.000
_cell.length_b   1.000
_cell.length_c   1.000
_cell.angle_alpha   90.00
_cell.angle_beta   90.00
_cell.angle_gamma   90.00
#
_symmetry.space_group_name_H-M   'P 1'
#
loop_
_entity.id
_entity.type
_entity.pdbx_description
1 polymer ?
#
loop_
_entity_poly.entity_id
_entity_poly.type
_entity_poly.pdbx_seq_one_letter_code
_entity_poly.pdbx_strand_id
1 'polypeptide(L)'
;MADPRGFLKHRERELPKSRPVPVRLLDWKYVKDELDKDPEALNRQAGRCMDCGIPFCHQGCPLGNLIPEWNDLVWRGQWDDALDRLHATNNFPEFTGRICPAPCETSCVLGINQPAVTIKNIEVSIIDEAFERGTVKPLEATRQTGRTVAVVGSGPAGLAAAQQLTRAGHTVA
;
A
#
# COMPACT_ATOMS: atom_id res chain seq x y z
N MET A 1 4.75 -16.95 -1.14
CA MET A 1 5.14 -16.64 -2.55
C MET A 1 3.88 -16.65 -3.39
N ALA A 2 3.58 -15.57 -4.09
CA ALA A 2 2.43 -15.44 -4.98
C ALA A 2 2.49 -16.51 -6.11
N ASP A 3 2.53 -16.14 -7.38
CA ASP A 3 2.77 -17.13 -8.45
C ASP A 3 4.27 -17.44 -8.56
N PRO A 4 4.75 -18.68 -8.32
CA PRO A 4 6.17 -19.03 -8.43
C PRO A 4 6.78 -18.76 -9.81
N ARG A 5 5.95 -18.58 -10.83
CA ARG A 5 6.37 -18.27 -12.20
C ARG A 5 5.72 -17.00 -12.75
N GLY A 6 5.06 -16.21 -11.93
CA GLY A 6 4.35 -15.01 -12.36
C GLY A 6 5.24 -14.00 -13.07
N PHE A 7 6.43 -13.77 -12.56
CA PHE A 7 7.43 -12.90 -13.18
C PHE A 7 7.99 -13.40 -14.52
N LEU A 8 7.88 -14.69 -14.79
CA LEU A 8 8.24 -15.26 -16.11
C LEU A 8 7.09 -15.16 -17.11
N LYS A 9 5.84 -15.27 -16.63
CA LYS A 9 4.64 -15.23 -17.46
C LYS A 9 4.24 -13.80 -17.82
N HIS A 10 4.31 -12.89 -16.85
CA HIS A 10 3.82 -11.52 -16.95
C HIS A 10 4.99 -10.55 -16.84
N ARG A 11 5.61 -10.21 -17.96
CA ARG A 11 6.82 -9.39 -17.97
C ARG A 11 6.56 -7.90 -17.94
N GLU A 12 5.41 -7.47 -18.42
CA GLU A 12 5.06 -6.06 -18.56
C GLU A 12 4.39 -5.50 -17.29
N ARG A 13 4.57 -4.21 -17.08
CA ARG A 13 3.84 -3.46 -16.05
C ARG A 13 2.48 -3.06 -16.60
N GLU A 14 1.44 -3.42 -15.88
CA GLU A 14 0.08 -2.99 -16.15
C GLU A 14 -0.33 -2.01 -15.05
N LEU A 15 -0.68 -0.79 -15.45
CA LEU A 15 -1.11 0.28 -14.54
C LEU A 15 -2.38 0.92 -15.08
N PRO A 16 -3.30 1.35 -14.21
CA PRO A 16 -4.46 2.14 -14.62
C PRO A 16 -4.03 3.36 -15.43
N LYS A 17 -4.75 3.65 -16.51
CA LYS A 17 -4.47 4.79 -17.36
C LYS A 17 -4.66 6.10 -16.60
N SER A 18 -3.93 7.12 -17.02
CA SER A 18 -4.17 8.47 -16.52
C SER A 18 -5.29 9.13 -17.35
N ARG A 19 -6.22 9.80 -16.69
CA ARG A 19 -7.26 10.60 -17.33
C ARG A 19 -6.61 11.69 -18.18
N PRO A 20 -7.14 12.00 -19.37
CA PRO A 20 -6.58 13.04 -20.24
C PRO A 20 -6.44 14.38 -19.50
N VAL A 21 -5.34 15.11 -19.75
CA VAL A 21 -5.07 16.40 -19.11
C VAL A 21 -6.24 17.39 -19.24
N PRO A 22 -6.85 17.58 -20.42
CA PRO A 22 -8.00 18.50 -20.56
C PRO A 22 -9.18 18.15 -19.64
N VAL A 23 -9.44 16.85 -19.43
CA VAL A 23 -10.50 16.38 -18.52
C VAL A 23 -10.15 16.65 -17.07
N ARG A 24 -8.89 16.43 -16.68
CA ARG A 24 -8.42 16.69 -15.30
C ARG A 24 -8.43 18.17 -14.91
N LEU A 25 -8.31 19.05 -15.88
CA LEU A 25 -8.38 20.50 -15.64
C LEU A 25 -9.82 21.00 -15.39
N LEU A 26 -10.82 20.21 -15.76
CA LEU A 26 -12.24 20.55 -15.56
C LEU A 26 -12.78 20.12 -14.19
N ASP A 27 -12.11 19.19 -13.56
CA ASP A 27 -12.49 18.69 -12.24
C ASP A 27 -11.23 18.45 -11.39
N TRP A 28 -11.38 18.32 -10.10
CA TRP A 28 -10.29 18.03 -9.15
C TRP A 28 -10.28 16.57 -8.69
N LYS A 29 -10.78 15.66 -9.56
CA LYS A 29 -10.83 14.23 -9.28
C LYS A 29 -9.46 13.57 -9.44
N TYR A 30 -9.38 12.32 -8.99
CA TYR A 30 -8.14 11.55 -9.04
C TYR A 30 -7.57 11.43 -10.46
N VAL A 31 -6.25 11.40 -10.56
CA VAL A 31 -5.52 11.41 -11.84
C VAL A 31 -5.72 10.13 -12.64
N LYS A 32 -5.85 9.00 -11.95
CA LYS A 32 -6.08 7.71 -12.59
C LYS A 32 -7.55 7.53 -12.93
N ASP A 33 -7.81 6.75 -13.96
CA ASP A 33 -9.17 6.39 -14.34
C ASP A 33 -9.68 5.31 -13.37
N GLU A 34 -10.67 5.65 -12.57
CA GLU A 34 -11.28 4.71 -11.61
C GLU A 34 -12.09 3.62 -12.33
N LEU A 35 -12.53 3.89 -13.56
CA LEU A 35 -13.23 2.91 -14.39
C LEU A 35 -12.27 1.92 -15.08
N ASP A 36 -10.97 2.20 -15.09
CA ASP A 36 -9.92 1.34 -15.65
C ASP A 36 -9.33 0.38 -14.57
N LYS A 37 -10.10 0.14 -13.50
CA LYS A 37 -9.73 -0.88 -12.49
C LYS A 37 -9.92 -2.27 -13.11
N ASP A 38 -8.81 -2.97 -13.35
CA ASP A 38 -8.80 -4.35 -13.80
C ASP A 38 -8.28 -5.27 -12.67
N PRO A 39 -9.16 -5.97 -11.95
CA PRO A 39 -8.76 -6.88 -10.88
C PRO A 39 -7.86 -8.02 -11.35
N GLU A 40 -8.02 -8.47 -12.60
CA GLU A 40 -7.17 -9.52 -13.16
C GLU A 40 -5.77 -9.00 -13.44
N ALA A 41 -5.66 -7.77 -13.98
CA ALA A 41 -4.37 -7.11 -14.14
C ALA A 41 -3.68 -6.91 -12.80
N LEU A 42 -4.40 -6.44 -11.78
CA LEU A 42 -3.85 -6.28 -10.44
C LEU A 42 -3.34 -7.61 -9.87
N ASN A 43 -4.09 -8.68 -10.02
CA ASN A 43 -3.70 -10.03 -9.59
C ASN A 43 -2.43 -10.49 -10.34
N ARG A 44 -2.38 -10.31 -11.67
CA ARG A 44 -1.19 -10.60 -12.46
C ARG A 44 0.03 -9.79 -11.97
N GLN A 45 -0.15 -8.52 -11.66
CA GLN A 45 0.93 -7.65 -11.18
C GLN A 45 1.41 -8.06 -9.78
N ALA A 46 0.52 -8.40 -8.87
CA ALA A 46 0.88 -8.98 -7.56
C ALA A 46 1.63 -10.31 -7.70
N GLY A 47 1.18 -11.15 -8.64
CA GLY A 47 1.82 -12.42 -8.97
C GLY A 47 3.25 -12.31 -9.52
N ARG A 48 3.67 -11.13 -10.00
CA ARG A 48 5.05 -10.88 -10.44
C ARG A 48 6.06 -10.81 -9.29
N CYS A 49 5.59 -10.70 -8.05
CA CYS A 49 6.48 -10.66 -6.90
C CYS A 49 7.20 -12.00 -6.72
N MET A 50 8.53 -11.97 -6.70
CA MET A 50 9.38 -13.16 -6.56
C MET A 50 9.51 -13.63 -5.11
N ASP A 51 8.96 -12.90 -4.15
CA ASP A 51 9.09 -13.18 -2.71
C ASP A 51 10.57 -13.39 -2.31
N CYS A 52 11.39 -12.39 -2.55
CA CYS A 52 12.82 -12.46 -2.31
C CYS A 52 13.11 -12.69 -0.81
N GLY A 53 13.95 -13.68 -0.48
CA GLY A 53 14.36 -13.95 0.89
C GLY A 53 15.08 -12.78 1.58
N ILE A 54 15.70 -11.89 0.79
CA ILE A 54 16.16 -10.56 1.21
C ILE A 54 15.38 -9.54 0.39
N PRO A 55 14.28 -8.98 0.93
CA PRO A 55 13.40 -8.10 0.17
C PRO A 55 13.98 -6.67 0.10
N PHE A 56 14.77 -6.35 -0.91
CA PHE A 56 15.32 -5.00 -1.11
C PHE A 56 14.23 -3.93 -1.22
N CYS A 57 13.05 -4.27 -1.74
CA CYS A 57 11.90 -3.37 -1.76
C CYS A 57 11.46 -2.95 -0.35
N HIS A 58 11.52 -3.87 0.63
CA HIS A 58 11.27 -3.60 2.04
C HIS A 58 12.30 -2.61 2.60
N GLN A 59 13.60 -2.85 2.35
CA GLN A 59 14.67 -1.97 2.80
C GLN A 59 14.67 -0.61 2.09
N GLY A 60 14.26 -0.58 0.84
CA GLY A 60 14.11 0.66 0.07
C GLY A 60 12.91 1.51 0.48
N CYS A 61 11.99 0.97 1.28
CA CYS A 61 10.85 1.70 1.81
C CYS A 61 11.21 2.34 3.16
N PRO A 62 11.12 3.68 3.32
CA PRO A 62 11.40 4.33 4.62
C PRO A 62 10.50 3.85 5.78
N LEU A 63 9.31 3.33 5.48
CA LEU A 63 8.39 2.75 6.46
C LEU A 63 8.69 1.27 6.75
N GLY A 64 9.56 0.62 5.98
CA GLY A 64 9.81 -0.81 6.10
C GLY A 64 8.58 -1.65 5.79
N ASN A 65 7.81 -1.26 4.78
CA ASN A 65 6.57 -1.94 4.38
C ASN A 65 6.78 -3.41 4.02
N LEU A 66 5.89 -4.29 4.49
CA LEU A 66 5.93 -5.75 4.31
C LEU A 66 5.44 -6.15 2.90
N ILE A 67 6.16 -5.69 1.89
CA ILE A 67 5.72 -5.70 0.49
C ILE A 67 5.52 -7.11 -0.08
N PRO A 68 6.44 -8.08 0.09
CA PRO A 68 6.23 -9.43 -0.42
C PRO A 68 4.97 -10.09 0.15
N GLU A 69 4.72 -9.90 1.44
CA GLU A 69 3.61 -10.50 2.15
C GLU A 69 2.28 -10.00 1.58
N TRP A 70 2.10 -8.69 1.46
CA TRP A 70 0.82 -8.19 0.93
C TRP A 70 0.63 -8.52 -0.56
N ASN A 71 1.71 -8.62 -1.35
CA ASN A 71 1.61 -9.05 -2.74
C ASN A 71 1.10 -10.50 -2.85
N ASP A 72 1.58 -11.38 -1.97
CA ASP A 72 1.11 -12.75 -1.89
C ASP A 72 -0.37 -12.82 -1.50
N LEU A 73 -0.77 -12.05 -0.50
CA LEU A 73 -2.13 -11.99 0.00
C LEU A 73 -3.12 -11.44 -1.05
N VAL A 74 -2.74 -10.38 -1.76
CA VAL A 74 -3.54 -9.84 -2.88
C VAL A 74 -3.68 -10.87 -4.00
N TRP A 75 -2.59 -11.52 -4.37
CA TRP A 75 -2.64 -12.57 -5.39
C TRP A 75 -3.57 -13.73 -5.03
N ARG A 76 -3.65 -14.06 -3.73
CA ARG A 76 -4.57 -15.08 -3.20
C ARG A 76 -5.99 -14.58 -2.97
N GLY A 77 -6.26 -13.29 -3.16
CA GLY A 77 -7.56 -12.68 -2.88
C GLY A 77 -7.86 -12.49 -1.39
N GLN A 78 -6.84 -12.56 -0.52
CA GLN A 78 -6.95 -12.39 0.92
C GLN A 78 -6.82 -10.90 1.30
N TRP A 79 -7.83 -10.13 0.96
CA TRP A 79 -7.81 -8.67 1.05
C TRP A 79 -7.71 -8.14 2.48
N ASP A 80 -8.42 -8.77 3.43
CA ASP A 80 -8.41 -8.33 4.83
C ASP A 80 -7.04 -8.58 5.48
N ASP A 81 -6.43 -9.73 5.20
CA ASP A 81 -5.07 -10.03 5.65
C ASP A 81 -4.04 -9.09 4.98
N ALA A 82 -4.25 -8.73 3.71
CA ALA A 82 -3.40 -7.77 3.00
C ALA A 82 -3.50 -6.38 3.63
N LEU A 83 -4.69 -5.94 4.02
CA LEU A 83 -4.92 -4.69 4.75
C LEU A 83 -4.19 -4.69 6.08
N ASP A 84 -4.29 -5.76 6.86
CA ASP A 84 -3.61 -5.89 8.15
C ASP A 84 -2.09 -5.80 7.99
N ARG A 85 -1.54 -6.45 6.98
CA ARG A 85 -0.10 -6.35 6.68
C ARG A 85 0.32 -4.95 6.22
N LEU A 86 -0.51 -4.28 5.46
CA LEU A 86 -0.27 -2.92 5.02
C LEU A 86 -0.31 -1.94 6.21
N HIS A 87 -1.34 -2.02 7.05
CA HIS A 87 -1.49 -1.17 8.22
C HIS A 87 -0.49 -1.46 9.35
N ALA A 88 0.19 -2.60 9.32
CA ALA A 88 1.23 -2.91 10.31
C ALA A 88 2.39 -1.91 10.29
N THR A 89 2.69 -1.33 9.15
CA THR A 89 3.81 -0.40 8.95
C THR A 89 3.40 0.94 8.38
N ASN A 90 2.24 1.05 7.70
CA ASN A 90 1.79 2.25 7.02
C ASN A 90 0.46 2.75 7.61
N ASN A 91 0.48 3.97 8.17
CA ASN A 91 -0.72 4.57 8.76
C ASN A 91 -1.68 5.15 7.73
N PHE A 92 -1.17 5.56 6.55
CA PHE A 92 -1.93 6.30 5.53
C PHE A 92 -1.64 5.79 4.11
N PRO A 93 -1.96 4.52 3.80
CA PRO A 93 -1.69 3.96 2.48
C PRO A 93 -2.50 4.64 1.37
N GLU A 94 -3.64 5.27 1.70
CA GLU A 94 -4.43 6.09 0.78
C GLU A 94 -3.69 7.31 0.26
N PHE A 95 -2.76 7.86 1.05
CA PHE A 95 -1.89 8.96 0.62
C PHE A 95 -0.61 8.44 -0.03
N THR A 96 0.11 7.54 0.62
CA THR A 96 1.39 7.03 0.12
C THR A 96 1.23 6.28 -1.20
N GLY A 97 0.18 5.50 -1.34
CA GLY A 97 -0.14 4.81 -2.60
C GLY A 97 -0.41 5.76 -3.78
N ARG A 98 -0.72 7.04 -3.51
CA ARG A 98 -0.97 8.06 -4.55
C ARG A 98 0.21 8.99 -4.79
N ILE A 99 0.86 9.48 -3.74
CA ILE A 99 1.86 10.57 -3.85
C ILE A 99 3.30 10.13 -3.61
N CYS A 100 3.54 8.94 -3.04
CA CYS A 100 4.90 8.45 -2.80
C CYS A 100 5.66 8.26 -4.13
N PRO A 101 6.97 8.64 -4.22
CA PRO A 101 7.80 8.37 -5.39
C PRO A 101 8.15 6.89 -5.59
N ALA A 102 7.72 6.02 -4.66
CA ALA A 102 7.89 4.57 -4.69
C ALA A 102 9.37 4.10 -4.78
N PRO A 103 10.24 4.48 -3.83
CA PRO A 103 11.63 4.00 -3.81
C PRO A 103 11.71 2.47 -3.68
N CYS A 104 10.68 1.83 -3.12
CA CYS A 104 10.54 0.39 -3.09
C CYS A 104 10.50 -0.25 -4.49
N GLU A 105 9.88 0.40 -5.48
CA GLU A 105 9.89 -0.08 -6.87
C GLU A 105 11.28 0.05 -7.50
N THR A 106 12.00 1.13 -7.20
CA THR A 106 13.41 1.30 -7.64
C THR A 106 14.31 0.22 -7.04
N SER A 107 14.03 -0.21 -5.81
CA SER A 107 14.79 -1.24 -5.09
C SER A 107 14.32 -2.66 -5.41
N CYS A 108 13.29 -2.82 -6.23
CA CYS A 108 12.76 -4.14 -6.59
C CYS A 108 13.78 -4.93 -7.40
N VAL A 109 14.17 -6.12 -6.92
CA VAL A 109 15.17 -6.99 -7.59
C VAL A 109 14.73 -7.38 -9.01
N LEU A 110 13.43 -7.55 -9.23
CA LEU A 110 12.90 -7.80 -10.57
C LEU A 110 13.27 -6.68 -11.56
N GLY A 111 13.43 -5.45 -11.05
CA GLY A 111 13.81 -4.27 -11.82
C GLY A 111 15.18 -4.35 -12.51
N ILE A 112 16.01 -5.32 -12.16
CA ILE A 112 17.33 -5.56 -12.81
C ILE A 112 17.15 -6.06 -14.24
N ASN A 113 16.20 -6.96 -14.48
CA ASN A 113 16.02 -7.66 -15.75
C ASN A 113 14.72 -7.34 -16.49
N GLN A 114 13.75 -6.77 -15.82
CA GLN A 114 12.44 -6.41 -16.37
C GLN A 114 11.82 -5.25 -15.53
N PRO A 115 10.73 -4.64 -15.99
CA PRO A 115 10.05 -3.62 -15.20
C PRO A 115 9.68 -4.13 -13.80
N ALA A 116 9.95 -3.32 -12.77
CA ALA A 116 9.65 -3.66 -11.38
C ALA A 116 8.17 -4.01 -11.15
N VAL A 117 7.85 -4.71 -10.08
CA VAL A 117 6.48 -4.93 -9.60
C VAL A 117 5.80 -3.59 -9.36
N THR A 118 4.51 -3.48 -9.65
CA THR A 118 3.70 -2.26 -9.46
C THR A 118 3.30 -2.07 -8.00
N ILE A 119 4.29 -2.00 -7.10
CA ILE A 119 4.10 -2.05 -5.65
C ILE A 119 3.15 -0.96 -5.16
N LYS A 120 3.38 0.27 -5.61
CA LYS A 120 2.56 1.42 -5.24
C LYS A 120 1.10 1.29 -5.71
N ASN A 121 0.89 0.71 -6.90
CA ASN A 121 -0.47 0.47 -7.39
C ASN A 121 -1.18 -0.62 -6.58
N ILE A 122 -0.47 -1.67 -6.17
CA ILE A 122 -1.02 -2.72 -5.30
C ILE A 122 -1.36 -2.14 -3.93
N GLU A 123 -0.48 -1.32 -3.35
CA GLU A 123 -0.69 -0.63 -2.08
C GLU A 123 -2.00 0.19 -2.08
N VAL A 124 -2.17 1.08 -3.07
CA VAL A 124 -3.39 1.89 -3.15
C VAL A 124 -4.63 1.04 -3.43
N SER A 125 -4.50 -0.05 -4.17
CA SER A 125 -5.64 -0.94 -4.44
C SER A 125 -6.10 -1.68 -3.19
N ILE A 126 -5.19 -2.06 -2.29
CA ILE A 126 -5.54 -2.70 -1.00
C ILE A 126 -6.40 -1.76 -0.17
N ILE A 127 -5.96 -0.52 0.00
CA ILE A 127 -6.69 0.42 0.86
C ILE A 127 -8.00 0.90 0.23
N ASP A 128 -8.03 1.12 -1.08
CA ASP A 128 -9.26 1.51 -1.78
C ASP A 128 -10.31 0.39 -1.67
N GLU A 129 -9.93 -0.86 -1.91
CA GLU A 129 -10.80 -2.03 -1.73
C GLU A 129 -11.30 -2.13 -0.29
N ALA A 130 -10.44 -1.89 0.69
CA ALA A 130 -10.82 -1.92 2.10
C ALA A 130 -11.83 -0.84 2.47
N PHE A 131 -11.71 0.37 1.93
CA PHE A 131 -12.72 1.43 2.10
C PHE A 131 -14.04 1.08 1.40
N GLU A 132 -13.99 0.55 0.17
CA GLU A 132 -15.18 0.12 -0.57
C GLU A 132 -15.95 -1.00 0.16
N ARG A 133 -15.23 -1.93 0.80
CA ARG A 133 -15.82 -3.01 1.62
C ARG A 133 -16.24 -2.55 3.03
N GLY A 134 -15.80 -1.37 3.49
CA GLY A 134 -16.03 -0.91 4.87
C GLY A 134 -15.26 -1.74 5.91
N THR A 135 -14.13 -2.34 5.54
CA THR A 135 -13.30 -3.15 6.46
C THR A 135 -12.28 -2.33 7.23
N VAL A 136 -12.04 -1.07 6.83
CA VAL A 136 -11.21 -0.15 7.61
C VAL A 136 -11.93 0.23 8.89
N LYS A 137 -11.45 -0.27 10.03
CA LYS A 137 -12.05 -0.05 11.35
C LYS A 137 -11.04 0.57 12.32
N PRO A 138 -11.51 1.37 13.30
CA PRO A 138 -10.66 1.80 14.39
C PRO A 138 -10.08 0.59 15.13
N LEU A 139 -8.78 0.65 15.43
CA LEU A 139 -8.12 -0.34 16.29
C LEU A 139 -8.14 0.20 17.72
N GLU A 140 -8.91 -0.43 18.57
CA GLU A 140 -8.97 -0.10 19.99
C GLU A 140 -7.80 -0.72 20.76
N ALA A 141 -7.26 0.04 21.70
CA ALA A 141 -6.21 -0.46 22.56
C ALA A 141 -6.75 -1.53 23.51
N THR A 142 -6.09 -2.67 23.58
CA THR A 142 -6.45 -3.77 24.49
C THR A 142 -6.21 -3.43 25.97
N ARG A 143 -5.36 -2.43 26.25
CA ARG A 143 -5.03 -1.97 27.59
C ARG A 143 -4.72 -0.48 27.60
N GLN A 144 -5.29 0.24 28.56
CA GLN A 144 -4.95 1.65 28.80
C GLN A 144 -3.70 1.75 29.69
N THR A 145 -2.77 2.64 29.31
CA THR A 145 -1.52 2.86 30.03
C THR A 145 -1.65 3.86 31.20
N GLY A 146 -2.74 4.66 31.22
CA GLY A 146 -2.93 5.77 32.15
C GLY A 146 -2.02 6.97 31.92
N ARG A 147 -1.28 6.99 30.80
CA ARG A 147 -0.38 8.10 30.44
C ARG A 147 -1.06 8.99 29.38
N THR A 148 -0.87 10.29 29.51
CA THR A 148 -1.32 11.28 28.52
C THR A 148 -0.14 11.79 27.71
N VAL A 149 -0.34 11.92 26.40
CA VAL A 149 0.64 12.43 25.45
C VAL A 149 0.01 13.54 24.64
N ALA A 150 0.67 14.69 24.54
CA ALA A 150 0.26 15.78 23.64
C ALA A 150 1.04 15.68 22.33
N VAL A 151 0.32 15.72 21.20
CA VAL A 151 0.90 15.79 19.86
C VAL A 151 0.61 17.15 19.26
N VAL A 152 1.65 17.95 19.03
CA VAL A 152 1.52 19.29 18.46
C VAL A 152 1.77 19.22 16.95
N GLY A 153 0.71 19.45 16.17
CA GLY A 153 0.73 19.47 14.72
C GLY A 153 -0.12 18.34 14.12
N SER A 154 -0.89 18.71 13.09
CA SER A 154 -1.84 17.83 12.37
C SER A 154 -1.33 17.39 10.99
N GLY A 155 -0.03 17.48 10.75
CA GLY A 155 0.60 16.92 9.55
C GLY A 155 0.68 15.39 9.62
N PRO A 156 1.06 14.71 8.50
CA PRO A 156 1.10 13.25 8.44
C PRO A 156 1.90 12.60 9.57
N ALA A 157 3.04 13.19 9.96
CA ALA A 157 3.88 12.67 11.05
C ALA A 157 3.16 12.75 12.40
N GLY A 158 2.52 13.90 12.70
CA GLY A 158 1.76 14.07 13.95
C GLY A 158 0.56 13.13 14.02
N LEU A 159 -0.19 13.01 12.94
CA LEU A 159 -1.33 12.10 12.86
C LEU A 159 -0.92 10.63 13.00
N ALA A 160 0.19 10.23 12.37
CA ALA A 160 0.73 8.86 12.52
C ALA A 160 1.17 8.59 13.97
N ALA A 161 1.86 9.53 14.59
CA ALA A 161 2.27 9.42 15.99
C ALA A 161 1.05 9.32 16.92
N ALA A 162 0.04 10.18 16.73
CA ALA A 162 -1.20 10.17 17.50
C ALA A 162 -1.93 8.83 17.35
N GLN A 163 -2.07 8.33 16.14
CA GLN A 163 -2.72 7.05 15.87
C GLN A 163 -1.98 5.89 16.56
N GLN A 164 -0.66 5.80 16.43
CA GLN A 164 0.12 4.71 17.03
C GLN A 164 0.12 4.78 18.57
N LEU A 165 0.22 5.98 19.14
CA LEU A 165 0.15 6.17 20.60
C LEU A 165 -1.23 5.79 21.15
N THR A 166 -2.30 6.14 20.44
CA THR A 166 -3.66 5.74 20.80
C THR A 166 -3.84 4.22 20.76
N ARG A 167 -3.35 3.57 19.69
CA ARG A 167 -3.35 2.11 19.57
C ARG A 167 -2.55 1.42 20.67
N ALA A 168 -1.47 2.06 21.14
CA ALA A 168 -0.67 1.59 22.28
C ALA A 168 -1.36 1.81 23.66
N GLY A 169 -2.51 2.47 23.69
CA GLY A 169 -3.32 2.67 24.88
C GLY A 169 -2.99 3.93 25.67
N HIS A 170 -2.35 4.92 25.06
CA HIS A 170 -2.18 6.25 25.65
C HIS A 170 -3.38 7.14 25.39
N THR A 171 -3.65 8.05 26.32
CA THR A 171 -4.58 9.16 26.07
C THR A 171 -3.84 10.23 25.26
N VAL A 172 -4.30 10.53 24.04
CA VAL A 172 -3.63 11.47 23.14
C VAL A 172 -4.46 12.72 22.95
N ALA A 173 -3.82 13.88 23.08
CA ALA A 173 -4.38 15.20 22.83
C ALA A 173 -3.57 15.96 21.79
#